data_51f4192bf592dd0a54ac52d15f3bd4ec
#
_entry.id   51f4192bf592dd0a54ac52d15f3bd4ec
#
_cell.length_a   1.000
_cell.length_b   1.000
_cell.length_c   1.000
_cell.angle_alpha   90.00
_cell.angle_beta   90.00
_cell.angle_gamma   90.00
#
_symmetry.space_group_name_H-M   'P 1'
#
loop_
_entity.id
_entity.type
_entity.pdbx_description
1 polymer ?
#
loop_
_entity_poly.entity_id
_entity_poly.type
_entity_poly.pdbx_seq_one_letter_code
_entity_poly.pdbx_strand_id
1 'polypeptide(L)'
;MDYLDQQILMKLKENARQSASDISKEIHLSVSTVIDRIRKMESSGVIESYTVITDEKKTGNDITALMEISLEHPRYNELFIENIKKNPNIISCYYLTGEFDYLLKIACQSSEHLEQIHHWIKDQGGVRQTRTHYVLRTEKNIYSPLPEAKE
;
A
#
# COMPACT_ATOMS: atom_id res chain seq x y z
N MET A 1 -11.26 14.71 12.55
CA MET A 1 -11.43 13.32 13.10
C MET A 1 -11.45 13.44 14.62
N ASP A 2 -12.53 13.04 15.25
CA ASP A 2 -12.69 13.06 16.70
C ASP A 2 -12.42 11.65 17.30
N TYR A 3 -12.55 11.53 18.64
CA TYR A 3 -12.34 10.27 19.36
C TYR A 3 -13.25 9.13 18.87
N LEU A 4 -14.52 9.43 18.58
CA LEU A 4 -15.48 8.43 18.09
C LEU A 4 -15.13 7.94 16.68
N ASP A 5 -14.64 8.82 15.82
CA ASP A 5 -14.16 8.44 14.51
C ASP A 5 -12.96 7.49 14.62
N GLN A 6 -12.04 7.74 15.57
CA GLN A 6 -10.91 6.86 15.84
C GLN A 6 -11.36 5.48 16.31
N GLN A 7 -12.34 5.42 17.23
CA GLN A 7 -12.92 4.14 17.69
C GLN A 7 -13.50 3.33 16.53
N ILE A 8 -14.26 3.97 15.63
CA ILE A 8 -14.82 3.32 14.44
C ILE A 8 -13.71 2.81 13.54
N LEU A 9 -12.68 3.62 13.27
CA LEU A 9 -11.54 3.21 12.43
C LEU A 9 -10.77 2.04 13.03
N MET A 10 -10.58 2.01 14.35
CA MET A 10 -9.94 0.88 15.02
C MET A 10 -10.72 -0.42 14.76
N LYS A 11 -12.04 -0.40 14.88
CA LYS A 11 -12.91 -1.56 14.62
C LYS A 11 -12.85 -2.00 13.15
N LEU A 12 -12.93 -1.07 12.22
CA LEU A 12 -12.80 -1.35 10.79
C LEU A 12 -11.41 -1.88 10.43
N LYS A 13 -10.35 -1.41 11.11
CA LYS A 13 -8.99 -1.91 10.92
C LYS A 13 -8.80 -3.33 11.44
N GLU A 14 -9.45 -3.69 12.56
CA GLU A 14 -9.45 -5.05 13.08
C GLU A 14 -10.22 -6.00 12.15
N ASN A 15 -11.37 -5.57 11.67
CA ASN A 15 -12.22 -6.32 10.75
C ASN A 15 -13.05 -5.39 9.86
N ALA A 16 -12.56 -5.14 8.63
CA ALA A 16 -13.26 -4.30 7.66
C ALA A 16 -14.62 -4.85 7.19
N ARG A 17 -14.96 -6.09 7.52
CA ARG A 17 -16.27 -6.71 7.25
C ARG A 17 -17.26 -6.56 8.39
N GLN A 18 -16.86 -5.97 9.52
CA GLN A 18 -17.74 -5.72 10.64
C GLN A 18 -18.88 -4.79 10.23
N SER A 19 -20.11 -5.13 10.62
CA SER A 19 -21.27 -4.31 10.29
C SER A 19 -21.32 -3.04 11.16
N ALA A 20 -21.97 -1.99 10.66
CA ALA A 20 -22.21 -0.79 11.43
C ALA A 20 -23.03 -1.08 12.71
N SER A 21 -23.90 -2.12 12.67
CA SER A 21 -24.66 -2.58 13.82
C SER A 21 -23.76 -3.20 14.89
N ASP A 22 -22.75 -3.97 14.50
CA ASP A 22 -21.82 -4.58 15.46
C ASP A 22 -20.90 -3.53 16.08
N ILE A 23 -20.35 -2.63 15.25
CA ILE A 23 -19.56 -1.49 15.72
C ILE A 23 -20.38 -0.64 16.72
N SER A 24 -21.64 -0.33 16.40
CA SER A 24 -22.51 0.49 17.22
C SER A 24 -22.70 -0.05 18.65
N LYS A 25 -22.81 -1.37 18.78
CA LYS A 25 -22.92 -2.07 20.07
C LYS A 25 -21.65 -1.93 20.91
N GLU A 26 -20.49 -2.07 20.25
CA GLU A 26 -19.19 -2.06 20.91
C GLU A 26 -18.79 -0.65 21.42
N ILE A 27 -19.15 0.39 20.67
CA ILE A 27 -18.80 1.78 21.02
C ILE A 27 -19.97 2.59 21.59
N HIS A 28 -21.11 1.93 21.85
CA HIS A 28 -22.31 2.51 22.47
C HIS A 28 -22.89 3.72 21.72
N LEU A 29 -22.91 3.66 20.37
CA LEU A 29 -23.54 4.65 19.50
C LEU A 29 -24.78 4.06 18.81
N SER A 30 -25.61 4.91 18.21
CA SER A 30 -26.68 4.44 17.29
C SER A 30 -26.07 3.95 15.98
N VAL A 31 -26.71 2.98 15.33
CA VAL A 31 -26.28 2.46 14.03
C VAL A 31 -26.22 3.57 12.97
N SER A 32 -27.22 4.46 12.96
CA SER A 32 -27.24 5.62 12.06
C SER A 32 -26.05 6.56 12.28
N THR A 33 -25.69 6.82 13.52
CA THR A 33 -24.52 7.64 13.85
C THR A 33 -23.23 7.02 13.32
N VAL A 34 -23.06 5.69 13.47
CA VAL A 34 -21.88 4.98 12.94
C VAL A 34 -21.83 5.07 11.42
N ILE A 35 -22.96 4.82 10.72
CA ILE A 35 -23.05 4.94 9.27
C ILE A 35 -22.68 6.34 8.77
N ASP A 36 -23.24 7.37 9.39
CA ASP A 36 -22.99 8.77 9.00
C ASP A 36 -21.53 9.17 9.20
N ARG A 37 -20.89 8.70 10.30
CA ARG A 37 -19.47 8.93 10.55
C ARG A 37 -18.58 8.20 9.54
N ILE A 38 -18.87 6.95 9.19
CA ILE A 38 -18.14 6.21 8.17
C ILE A 38 -18.24 6.95 6.83
N ARG A 39 -19.43 7.31 6.38
CA ARG A 39 -19.63 8.08 5.14
C ARG A 39 -18.87 9.40 5.12
N LYS A 40 -18.83 10.11 6.25
CA LYS A 40 -18.06 11.34 6.38
C LYS A 40 -16.56 11.09 6.23
N MET A 41 -16.03 10.02 6.83
CA MET A 41 -14.62 9.65 6.71
C MET A 41 -14.26 9.20 5.30
N GLU A 42 -15.15 8.49 4.60
CA GLU A 42 -15.00 8.14 3.18
C GLU A 42 -14.99 9.39 2.29
N SER A 43 -15.99 10.27 2.45
CA SER A 43 -16.11 11.49 1.64
C SER A 43 -14.98 12.50 1.87
N SER A 44 -14.38 12.50 3.06
CA SER A 44 -13.24 13.36 3.41
C SER A 44 -11.87 12.75 3.08
N GLY A 45 -11.83 11.52 2.56
CA GLY A 45 -10.59 10.81 2.23
C GLY A 45 -9.81 10.27 3.44
N VAL A 46 -10.40 10.27 4.64
CA VAL A 46 -9.80 9.60 5.82
C VAL A 46 -9.80 8.09 5.61
N ILE A 47 -10.87 7.55 5.01
CA ILE A 47 -10.91 6.20 4.48
C ILE A 47 -10.77 6.32 2.95
N GLU A 48 -9.63 5.92 2.43
CA GLU A 48 -9.35 5.97 0.99
C GLU A 48 -9.99 4.80 0.24
N SER A 49 -9.91 3.61 0.83
CA SER A 49 -10.43 2.37 0.22
C SER A 49 -10.54 1.24 1.23
N TYR A 50 -11.32 0.23 0.86
CA TYR A 50 -11.34 -1.07 1.51
C TYR A 50 -10.67 -2.09 0.60
N THR A 51 -9.77 -2.90 1.17
CA THR A 51 -9.03 -3.90 0.39
C THR A 51 -8.90 -5.21 1.14
N VAL A 52 -8.56 -6.26 0.41
CA VAL A 52 -8.21 -7.57 0.96
C VAL A 52 -6.70 -7.74 0.94
N ILE A 53 -6.13 -8.08 2.08
CA ILE A 53 -4.72 -8.44 2.18
C ILE A 53 -4.62 -9.95 1.98
N THR A 54 -3.89 -10.35 0.95
CA THR A 54 -3.67 -11.76 0.61
C THR A 54 -2.31 -12.24 1.08
N ASP A 55 -2.19 -13.52 1.34
CA ASP A 55 -0.90 -14.19 1.48
C ASP A 55 -0.28 -14.34 0.08
N GLU A 56 0.76 -13.58 -0.22
CA GLU A 56 1.38 -13.52 -1.54
C GLU A 56 1.86 -14.92 -1.99
N LYS A 57 2.40 -15.73 -1.08
CA LYS A 57 2.84 -17.10 -1.40
C LYS A 57 1.67 -18.00 -1.78
N LYS A 58 0.55 -17.90 -1.04
CA LYS A 58 -0.66 -18.68 -1.36
C LYS A 58 -1.33 -18.27 -2.66
N THR A 59 -1.07 -17.05 -3.12
CA THR A 59 -1.53 -16.55 -4.43
C THR A 59 -0.50 -16.78 -5.54
N GLY A 60 0.60 -17.49 -5.25
CA GLY A 60 1.60 -17.89 -6.23
C GLY A 60 2.75 -16.90 -6.43
N ASN A 61 2.88 -15.88 -5.57
CA ASN A 61 3.99 -14.94 -5.59
C ASN A 61 5.00 -15.29 -4.49
N ASP A 62 5.93 -16.19 -4.79
CA ASP A 62 6.91 -16.68 -3.82
C ASP A 62 8.03 -15.68 -3.51
N ILE A 63 8.19 -14.67 -4.36
CA ILE A 63 9.27 -13.69 -4.28
C ILE A 63 8.72 -12.30 -4.03
N THR A 64 9.26 -11.67 -3.00
CA THR A 64 9.14 -10.22 -2.76
C THR A 64 10.51 -9.58 -2.92
N ALA A 65 10.60 -8.52 -3.70
CA ALA A 65 11.80 -7.72 -3.86
C ALA A 65 11.53 -6.24 -3.63
N LEU A 66 12.54 -5.54 -3.11
CA LEU A 66 12.58 -4.09 -3.05
C LEU A 66 13.61 -3.61 -4.07
N MET A 67 13.23 -2.74 -4.98
CA MET A 67 14.09 -2.24 -6.03
C MET A 67 14.19 -0.72 -5.96
N GLU A 68 15.39 -0.24 -5.67
CA GLU A 68 15.73 1.18 -5.74
C GLU A 68 16.05 1.56 -7.18
N ILE A 69 15.53 2.70 -7.62
CA ILE A 69 15.68 3.21 -8.98
C ILE A 69 16.25 4.62 -8.94
N SER A 70 17.24 4.90 -9.78
CA SER A 70 17.71 6.24 -10.08
C SER A 70 17.42 6.56 -11.55
N LEU A 71 16.87 7.74 -11.81
CA LEU A 71 16.67 8.23 -13.17
C LEU A 71 17.83 9.12 -13.61
N GLU A 72 18.06 9.18 -14.93
CA GLU A 72 19.10 10.03 -15.52
C GLU A 72 18.78 11.52 -15.38
N HIS A 73 17.49 11.87 -15.47
CA HIS A 73 17.05 13.25 -15.40
C HIS A 73 15.57 13.32 -14.97
N PRO A 74 15.15 14.35 -14.21
CA PRO A 74 13.77 14.54 -13.75
C PRO A 74 12.69 14.54 -14.84
N ARG A 75 13.05 14.88 -16.08
CA ARG A 75 12.11 14.84 -17.23
C ARG A 75 11.50 13.46 -17.49
N TYR A 76 12.14 12.39 -16.99
CA TYR A 76 11.65 11.03 -17.14
C TYR A 76 10.64 10.61 -16.07
N ASN A 77 10.46 11.39 -14.98
CA ASN A 77 9.63 11.05 -13.84
C ASN A 77 8.19 10.69 -14.22
N GLU A 78 7.53 11.55 -14.99
CA GLU A 78 6.11 11.36 -15.33
C GLU A 78 5.90 10.07 -16.13
N LEU A 79 6.70 9.86 -17.18
CA LEU A 79 6.62 8.67 -18.01
C LEU A 79 6.95 7.41 -17.23
N PHE A 80 7.98 7.46 -16.38
CA PHE A 80 8.36 6.35 -15.52
C PHE A 80 7.21 5.94 -14.59
N ILE A 81 6.64 6.90 -13.85
CA ILE A 81 5.52 6.65 -12.92
C ILE A 81 4.31 6.09 -13.68
N GLU A 82 3.99 6.64 -14.85
CA GLU A 82 2.87 6.19 -15.66
C GLU A 82 3.01 4.72 -16.09
N ASN A 83 4.22 4.31 -16.47
CA ASN A 83 4.52 2.94 -16.85
C ASN A 83 4.54 2.00 -15.64
N ILE A 84 5.16 2.40 -14.52
CA ILE A 84 5.21 1.61 -13.29
C ILE A 84 3.79 1.28 -12.79
N LYS A 85 2.87 2.23 -12.83
CA LYS A 85 1.47 2.02 -12.41
C LYS A 85 0.73 0.96 -13.24
N LYS A 86 1.18 0.65 -14.45
CA LYS A 86 0.56 -0.35 -15.34
C LYS A 86 1.02 -1.78 -15.04
N ASN A 87 2.12 -1.96 -14.31
CA ASN A 87 2.66 -3.28 -14.03
C ASN A 87 2.04 -3.87 -12.74
N PRO A 88 1.26 -4.96 -12.83
CA PRO A 88 0.54 -5.53 -11.69
C PRO A 88 1.46 -6.17 -10.65
N ASN A 89 2.71 -6.48 -10.99
CA ASN A 89 3.69 -7.04 -10.07
C ASN A 89 4.38 -5.97 -9.21
N ILE A 90 4.23 -4.70 -9.56
CA ILE A 90 4.74 -3.57 -8.78
C ILE A 90 3.62 -3.09 -7.86
N ILE A 91 3.65 -3.53 -6.61
CA ILE A 91 2.58 -3.30 -5.63
C ILE A 91 2.72 -1.99 -4.86
N SER A 92 3.92 -1.39 -4.87
CA SER A 92 4.15 -0.06 -4.29
C SER A 92 5.25 0.66 -5.03
N CYS A 93 5.13 1.98 -5.13
CA CYS A 93 6.15 2.87 -5.69
C CYS A 93 6.23 4.12 -4.80
N TYR A 94 7.40 4.36 -4.20
CA TYR A 94 7.65 5.50 -3.33
C TYR A 94 8.69 6.41 -3.97
N TYR A 95 8.43 7.71 -3.98
CA TYR A 95 9.43 8.73 -4.31
C TYR A 95 10.25 9.02 -3.06
N LEU A 96 11.56 8.99 -3.17
CA LEU A 96 12.48 9.05 -2.03
C LEU A 96 13.31 10.32 -2.03
N THR A 97 13.81 10.68 -0.85
CA THR A 97 14.94 11.55 -0.67
C THR A 97 16.21 10.70 -0.59
N GLY A 98 17.34 11.15 -1.15
CA GLY A 98 18.62 10.46 -1.06
C GLY A 98 19.26 10.11 -2.41
N GLU A 99 20.02 9.03 -2.44
CA GLU A 99 20.79 8.62 -3.62
C GLU A 99 19.89 8.07 -4.75
N PHE A 100 18.81 7.39 -4.39
CA PHE A 100 17.84 6.82 -5.32
C PHE A 100 16.54 7.63 -5.33
N ASP A 101 15.95 7.76 -6.50
CA ASP A 101 14.72 8.54 -6.69
C ASP A 101 13.47 7.76 -6.27
N TYR A 102 13.43 6.45 -6.51
CA TYR A 102 12.26 5.61 -6.24
C TYR A 102 12.63 4.30 -5.55
N LEU A 103 11.69 3.82 -4.72
CA LEU A 103 11.67 2.46 -4.17
C LEU A 103 10.40 1.76 -4.65
N LEU A 104 10.58 0.65 -5.34
CA LEU A 104 9.50 -0.23 -5.77
C LEU A 104 9.41 -1.44 -4.85
N LYS A 105 8.21 -1.85 -4.47
CA LYS A 105 7.95 -3.17 -3.91
C LYS A 105 7.36 -4.05 -5.01
N ILE A 106 8.01 -5.18 -5.28
CA ILE A 106 7.68 -6.12 -6.35
C ILE A 106 7.29 -7.45 -5.72
N ALA A 107 6.19 -8.04 -6.21
CA ALA A 107 5.80 -9.40 -5.88
C ALA A 107 5.71 -10.22 -7.18
N CYS A 108 6.36 -11.38 -7.23
CA CYS A 108 6.41 -12.22 -8.42
C CYS A 108 6.59 -13.71 -8.09
N GLN A 109 6.39 -14.56 -9.10
CA GLN A 109 6.32 -16.01 -8.93
C GLN A 109 7.68 -16.67 -8.77
N SER A 110 8.70 -16.19 -9.50
CA SER A 110 10.02 -16.84 -9.56
C SER A 110 11.14 -15.83 -9.79
N SER A 111 12.40 -16.29 -9.68
CA SER A 111 13.57 -15.49 -10.01
C SER A 111 13.63 -15.09 -11.49
N GLU A 112 13.20 -15.97 -12.38
CA GLU A 112 13.10 -15.67 -13.82
C GLU A 112 12.06 -14.58 -14.09
N HIS A 113 10.93 -14.60 -13.36
CA HIS A 113 9.92 -13.56 -13.44
C HIS A 113 10.46 -12.23 -12.88
N LEU A 114 11.23 -12.25 -11.79
CA LEU A 114 11.88 -11.05 -11.26
C LEU A 114 12.89 -10.48 -12.27
N GLU A 115 13.64 -11.32 -12.95
CA GLU A 115 14.56 -10.91 -14.01
C GLU A 115 13.81 -10.23 -15.17
N GLN A 116 12.70 -10.78 -15.62
CA GLN A 116 11.86 -10.18 -16.65
C GLN A 116 11.35 -8.79 -16.25
N ILE A 117 10.87 -8.65 -15.00
CA ILE A 117 10.43 -7.36 -14.46
C ILE A 117 11.61 -6.37 -14.39
N HIS A 118 12.79 -6.84 -13.96
CA HIS A 118 13.99 -6.01 -13.90
C HIS A 118 14.40 -5.52 -15.29
N HIS A 119 14.42 -6.39 -16.30
CA HIS A 119 14.69 -6.00 -17.69
C HIS A 119 13.64 -4.99 -18.18
N TRP A 120 12.36 -5.28 -17.96
CA TRP A 120 11.29 -4.37 -18.33
C TRP A 120 11.45 -2.97 -17.69
N ILE A 121 11.87 -2.90 -16.41
CA ILE A 121 12.14 -1.62 -15.74
C ILE A 121 13.32 -0.91 -16.39
N LYS A 122 14.41 -1.61 -16.68
CA LYS A 122 15.61 -1.02 -17.32
C LYS A 122 15.35 -0.52 -18.73
N ASP A 123 14.42 -1.14 -19.43
CA ASP A 123 14.01 -0.74 -20.79
C ASP A 123 13.10 0.51 -20.79
N GLN A 124 12.62 0.94 -19.60
CA GLN A 124 11.96 2.24 -19.49
C GLN A 124 12.98 3.34 -19.72
N GLY A 125 12.72 4.26 -20.65
CA GLY A 125 13.65 5.36 -20.95
C GLY A 125 14.02 6.15 -19.70
N GLY A 126 15.32 6.42 -19.53
CA GLY A 126 15.85 7.26 -18.46
C GLY A 126 16.17 6.57 -17.14
N VAL A 127 16.10 5.25 -17.05
CA VAL A 127 16.60 4.52 -15.87
C VAL A 127 18.13 4.47 -15.91
N ARG A 128 18.78 5.12 -14.95
CA ARG A 128 20.24 5.19 -14.83
C ARG A 128 20.80 3.98 -14.07
N GLN A 129 20.21 3.68 -12.91
CA GLN A 129 20.70 2.67 -11.99
C GLN A 129 19.55 1.97 -11.26
N THR A 130 19.73 0.69 -10.98
CA THR A 130 18.83 -0.10 -10.14
C THR A 130 19.63 -0.82 -9.07
N ARG A 131 19.05 -0.96 -7.88
CA ARG A 131 19.59 -1.82 -6.81
C ARG A 131 18.44 -2.68 -6.28
N THR A 132 18.57 -3.98 -6.40
CA THR A 132 17.52 -4.93 -5.99
C THR A 132 17.89 -5.64 -4.70
N HIS A 133 16.96 -5.63 -3.75
CA HIS A 133 17.05 -6.35 -2.48
C HIS A 133 16.00 -7.46 -2.48
N TYR A 134 16.44 -8.68 -2.27
CA TYR A 134 15.56 -9.82 -2.10
C TYR A 134 15.04 -9.84 -0.65
N VAL A 135 13.72 -9.84 -0.44
CA VAL A 135 13.13 -9.89 0.90
C VAL A 135 13.11 -11.34 1.37
N LEU A 136 13.97 -11.67 2.31
CA LEU A 136 14.03 -13.01 2.88
C LEU A 136 12.81 -13.31 3.76
N ARG A 137 12.38 -12.32 4.55
CA ARG A 137 11.24 -12.42 5.45
C ARG A 137 10.66 -11.05 5.76
N THR A 138 9.35 -10.96 5.85
CA THR A 138 8.65 -9.76 6.33
C THR A 138 8.37 -9.91 7.82
N GLU A 139 8.97 -9.08 8.65
CA GLU A 139 8.80 -9.12 10.10
C GLU A 139 7.56 -8.35 10.56
N LYS A 140 7.23 -7.28 9.85
CA LYS A 140 6.06 -6.44 10.15
C LYS A 140 5.56 -5.78 8.87
N ASN A 141 4.27 -5.89 8.64
CA ASN A 141 3.60 -5.20 7.54
C ASN A 141 2.22 -4.71 8.02
N ILE A 142 2.14 -3.44 8.39
CA ILE A 142 0.89 -2.76 8.74
C ILE A 142 0.67 -1.62 7.75
N TYR A 143 -0.56 -1.51 7.24
CA TYR A 143 -0.87 -0.58 6.15
C TYR A 143 -1.12 0.84 6.64
N SER A 144 -1.68 1.01 7.83
CA SER A 144 -2.01 2.34 8.38
C SER A 144 -1.80 2.36 9.90
N PRO A 145 -0.87 3.16 10.42
CA PRO A 145 -0.86 3.48 11.84
C PRO A 145 -2.07 4.37 12.16
N LEU A 146 -2.76 4.07 13.25
CA LEU A 146 -3.74 5.01 13.83
C LEU A 146 -3.05 5.71 15.01
N PRO A 147 -3.22 7.02 15.15
CA PRO A 147 -2.76 7.72 16.33
C PRO A 147 -3.48 7.16 17.57
N GLU A 148 -2.80 7.15 18.72
CA GLU A 148 -3.45 6.81 19.98
C GLU A 148 -4.65 7.74 20.20
N ALA A 149 -5.80 7.16 20.56
CA ALA A 149 -6.98 7.92 20.86
C ALA A 149 -6.69 8.77 22.12
N LYS A 150 -6.65 10.08 21.95
CA LYS A 150 -6.62 10.99 23.11
C LYS A 150 -8.06 11.08 23.63
N GLU A 151 -8.25 10.70 24.89
CA GLU A 151 -9.48 10.92 25.64
C GLU A 151 -9.90 12.39 25.66
#